data_03cf31df60c2ac3e091c1ee0fad825a4
#
_entry.id   03cf31df60c2ac3e091c1ee0fad825a4
#
_cell.length_a   1.000
_cell.length_b   1.000
_cell.length_c   1.000
_cell.angle_alpha   90.00
_cell.angle_beta   90.00
_cell.angle_gamma   90.00
#
_symmetry.space_group_name_H-M   'P 1'
#
loop_
_entity.id
_entity.type
_entity.pdbx_description
1 polymer ?
#
loop_
_entity_poly.entity_id
_entity_poly.type
_entity_poly.pdbx_seq_one_letter_code
_entity_poly.pdbx_strand_id
1 'polypeptide(L)'
;MKILEIEIQTDNIIETEAFYKETFGLKLFNKSKDSISFIAGNSKLTFIKSENIKPKYHFAFNIPNNKLGDAINWAETRIKLIENEENNVIANFESWNANAIYFYDNNNNILEFIARHDLENATDRPFDTSIIESISEIRSSYRKTSRNCRKFNRNKRSILLF
;
A
#
# COMPACT_ATOMS: atom_id res chain seq x y z
N MET A 1 10.10 12.04 0.58
CA MET A 1 10.25 11.36 1.91
C MET A 1 10.25 9.87 1.64
N LYS A 2 11.16 9.10 2.23
CA LYS A 2 11.15 7.63 2.10
C LYS A 2 10.59 7.04 3.40
N ILE A 3 9.58 6.19 3.29
CA ILE A 3 9.05 5.41 4.41
C ILE A 3 9.85 4.10 4.45
N LEU A 4 10.64 3.90 5.50
CA LEU A 4 11.44 2.69 5.64
C LEU A 4 10.66 1.54 6.27
N GLU A 5 9.70 1.86 7.13
CA GLU A 5 8.86 0.87 7.78
C GLU A 5 7.51 1.48 8.14
N ILE A 6 6.45 0.70 7.94
CA ILE A 6 5.14 0.95 8.54
C ILE A 6 4.72 -0.27 9.36
N GLU A 7 4.06 0.03 10.48
CA GLU A 7 3.47 -0.96 11.37
C GLU A 7 1.99 -0.67 11.50
N ILE A 8 1.15 -1.61 11.08
CA ILE A 8 -0.31 -1.49 11.07
C ILE A 8 -0.95 -2.71 11.73
N GLN A 9 -2.22 -2.60 12.06
CA GLN A 9 -2.94 -3.65 12.78
C GLN A 9 -3.80 -4.48 11.83
N THR A 10 -3.94 -5.77 12.14
CA THR A 10 -4.89 -6.69 11.50
C THR A 10 -5.59 -7.53 12.56
N ASP A 11 -6.83 -7.87 12.34
CA ASP A 11 -7.57 -8.82 13.19
C ASP A 11 -7.38 -10.28 12.77
N ASN A 12 -6.83 -10.51 11.56
CA ASN A 12 -6.62 -11.85 11.02
C ASN A 12 -5.23 -11.99 10.37
N ILE A 13 -4.24 -12.39 11.15
CA ILE A 13 -2.85 -12.60 10.70
C ILE A 13 -2.77 -13.69 9.60
N ILE A 14 -3.60 -14.73 9.68
CA ILE A 14 -3.55 -15.86 8.73
C ILE A 14 -4.01 -15.42 7.34
N GLU A 15 -5.15 -14.75 7.26
CA GLU A 15 -5.64 -14.21 5.98
C GLU A 15 -4.73 -13.11 5.44
N THR A 16 -4.14 -12.29 6.32
CA THR A 16 -3.17 -11.27 5.94
C THR A 16 -1.92 -11.91 5.33
N GLU A 17 -1.42 -13.00 5.93
CA GLU A 17 -0.30 -13.75 5.34
C GLU A 17 -0.65 -14.29 3.96
N ALA A 18 -1.78 -14.98 3.83
CA ALA A 18 -2.23 -15.54 2.56
C ALA A 18 -2.36 -14.45 1.47
N PHE A 19 -2.98 -13.32 1.79
CA PHE A 19 -3.12 -12.23 0.83
C PHE A 19 -1.76 -11.66 0.41
N TYR A 20 -0.95 -11.20 1.36
CA TYR A 20 0.29 -10.47 1.02
C TYR A 20 1.38 -11.38 0.45
N LYS A 21 1.43 -12.65 0.81
CA LYS A 21 2.40 -13.59 0.29
C LYS A 21 1.96 -14.26 -1.00
N GLU A 22 0.72 -14.77 -1.07
CA GLU A 22 0.28 -15.64 -2.15
C GLU A 22 -0.47 -14.87 -3.25
N THR A 23 -1.39 -13.95 -2.88
CA THR A 23 -2.14 -13.17 -3.85
C THR A 23 -1.33 -11.97 -4.33
N PHE A 24 -0.80 -11.18 -3.41
CA PHE A 24 -0.04 -9.97 -3.71
C PHE A 24 1.43 -10.25 -4.03
N GLY A 25 2.01 -11.33 -3.49
CA GLY A 25 3.34 -11.81 -3.87
C GLY A 25 4.52 -11.08 -3.22
N LEU A 26 4.33 -10.43 -2.06
CA LEU A 26 5.43 -9.82 -1.32
C LEU A 26 6.30 -10.89 -0.64
N LYS A 27 7.61 -10.62 -0.59
CA LYS A 27 8.55 -11.48 0.13
C LYS A 27 8.34 -11.38 1.63
N LEU A 28 8.06 -12.52 2.27
CA LEU A 28 8.02 -12.63 3.73
C LEU A 28 9.40 -12.29 4.31
N PHE A 29 9.42 -11.37 5.28
CA PHE A 29 10.63 -10.99 6.01
C PHE A 29 10.73 -11.69 7.36
N ASN A 30 9.66 -11.62 8.16
CA ASN A 30 9.61 -12.25 9.47
C ASN A 30 8.17 -12.60 9.86
N LYS A 31 8.00 -13.60 10.72
CA LYS A 31 6.71 -14.02 11.25
C LYS A 31 6.85 -14.45 12.70
N SER A 32 5.91 -14.02 13.53
CA SER A 32 5.72 -14.48 14.91
C SER A 32 4.26 -14.90 15.14
N LYS A 33 3.92 -15.22 16.36
CA LYS A 33 2.53 -15.54 16.75
C LYS A 33 1.59 -14.34 16.52
N ASP A 34 2.07 -13.12 16.79
CA ASP A 34 1.25 -11.91 16.84
C ASP A 34 1.67 -10.84 15.81
N SER A 35 2.62 -11.16 14.94
CA SER A 35 3.06 -10.23 13.90
C SER A 35 3.57 -10.94 12.65
N ILE A 36 3.44 -10.26 11.51
CA ILE A 36 4.00 -10.70 10.24
C ILE A 36 4.53 -9.49 9.48
N SER A 37 5.70 -9.64 8.86
CA SER A 37 6.37 -8.57 8.12
C SER A 37 6.74 -9.00 6.71
N PHE A 38 6.61 -8.08 5.77
CA PHE A 38 6.93 -8.25 4.35
C PHE A 38 7.87 -7.17 3.87
N ILE A 39 8.61 -7.46 2.80
CA ILE A 39 9.44 -6.49 2.08
C ILE A 39 8.65 -5.98 0.87
N ALA A 40 8.52 -4.67 0.77
CA ALA A 40 7.94 -3.94 -0.35
C ALA A 40 8.99 -2.94 -0.87
N GLY A 41 9.86 -3.39 -1.78
CA GLY A 41 11.01 -2.63 -2.23
C GLY A 41 11.96 -2.25 -1.09
N ASN A 42 12.16 -0.95 -0.89
CA ASN A 42 12.98 -0.40 0.19
C ASN A 42 12.22 -0.21 1.52
N SER A 43 10.98 -0.68 1.58
CA SER A 43 10.12 -0.52 2.76
C SER A 43 9.81 -1.87 3.40
N LYS A 44 9.63 -1.86 4.72
CA LYS A 44 9.09 -3.00 5.48
C LYS A 44 7.65 -2.70 5.88
N LEU A 45 6.75 -3.64 5.57
CA LEU A 45 5.34 -3.62 5.94
C LEU A 45 5.11 -4.66 7.03
N THR A 46 4.77 -4.20 8.23
CA THR A 46 4.52 -5.07 9.39
C THR A 46 3.06 -5.00 9.81
N PHE A 47 2.43 -6.15 9.96
CA PHE A 47 1.11 -6.31 10.55
C PHE A 47 1.23 -6.88 11.96
N ILE A 48 0.53 -6.24 12.91
CA ILE A 48 0.42 -6.70 14.29
C ILE A 48 -1.02 -7.13 14.54
N LYS A 49 -1.17 -8.29 15.17
CA LYS A 49 -2.47 -8.80 15.56
C LYS A 49 -3.15 -7.84 16.54
N SER A 50 -4.40 -7.52 16.26
CA SER A 50 -5.30 -6.75 17.13
C SER A 50 -6.55 -7.55 17.42
N GLU A 51 -6.94 -7.64 18.69
CA GLU A 51 -8.13 -8.43 19.09
C GLU A 51 -9.42 -7.60 19.09
N ASN A 52 -9.33 -6.28 19.27
CA ASN A 52 -10.48 -5.42 19.55
C ASN A 52 -10.69 -4.27 18.56
N ILE A 53 -9.82 -4.12 17.57
CA ILE A 53 -9.85 -2.98 16.66
C ILE A 53 -9.64 -3.48 15.24
N LYS A 54 -10.51 -3.04 14.33
CA LYS A 54 -10.40 -3.27 12.88
C LYS A 54 -10.14 -1.93 12.17
N PRO A 55 -8.96 -1.33 12.37
CA PRO A 55 -8.65 -0.08 11.72
C PRO A 55 -8.55 -0.28 10.21
N LYS A 56 -8.91 0.76 9.46
CA LYS A 56 -8.72 0.80 8.01
C LYS A 56 -7.58 1.74 7.69
N TYR A 57 -6.76 1.30 6.77
CA TYR A 57 -5.62 2.06 6.30
C TYR A 57 -5.76 2.31 4.80
N HIS A 58 -5.13 3.37 4.36
CA HIS A 58 -4.82 3.60 2.95
C HIS A 58 -3.31 3.79 2.87
N PHE A 59 -2.64 3.04 2.01
CA PHE A 59 -1.22 3.21 1.75
C PHE A 59 -0.87 2.91 0.29
N ALA A 60 0.13 3.66 -0.19
CA ALA A 60 0.54 3.62 -1.57
C ALA A 60 1.91 2.97 -1.73
N PHE A 61 2.07 2.16 -2.78
CA PHE A 61 3.33 1.62 -3.24
C PHE A 61 3.79 2.39 -4.47
N ASN A 62 4.99 2.99 -4.42
CA ASN A 62 5.63 3.49 -5.62
C ASN A 62 6.03 2.33 -6.52
N ILE A 63 5.67 2.45 -7.79
CA ILE A 63 6.10 1.56 -8.86
C ILE A 63 6.88 2.36 -9.91
N PRO A 64 7.68 1.72 -10.78
CA PRO A 64 8.38 2.42 -11.86
C PRO A 64 7.41 3.22 -12.74
N ASN A 65 7.84 4.41 -13.17
CA ASN A 65 7.00 5.40 -13.84
C ASN A 65 6.37 4.91 -15.15
N ASN A 66 6.96 3.90 -15.79
CA ASN A 66 6.52 3.29 -17.04
C ASN A 66 5.73 1.98 -16.85
N LYS A 67 5.33 1.61 -15.60
CA LYS A 67 4.77 0.29 -15.31
C LYS A 67 3.30 0.28 -14.89
N LEU A 68 2.58 1.40 -14.97
CA LEU A 68 1.17 1.41 -14.56
C LEU A 68 0.29 0.46 -15.39
N GLY A 69 0.47 0.44 -16.72
CA GLY A 69 -0.29 -0.47 -17.60
C GLY A 69 -0.01 -1.95 -17.31
N ASP A 70 1.26 -2.29 -17.11
CA ASP A 70 1.66 -3.65 -16.72
C ASP A 70 1.09 -4.03 -15.34
N ALA A 71 1.04 -3.05 -14.40
CA ALA A 71 0.46 -3.25 -13.08
C ALA A 71 -1.06 -3.49 -13.12
N ILE A 72 -1.80 -2.82 -14.02
CA ILE A 72 -3.22 -3.07 -14.25
C ILE A 72 -3.42 -4.52 -14.73
N ASN A 73 -2.74 -4.93 -15.78
CA ASN A 73 -2.83 -6.29 -16.33
C ASN A 73 -2.49 -7.36 -15.27
N TRP A 74 -1.48 -7.10 -14.45
CA TRP A 74 -1.09 -7.98 -13.35
C TRP A 74 -2.18 -8.06 -12.27
N ALA A 75 -2.77 -6.91 -11.91
CA ALA A 75 -3.77 -6.80 -10.85
C ALA A 75 -5.09 -7.46 -11.25
N GLU A 76 -5.59 -7.23 -12.46
CA GLU A 76 -6.88 -7.75 -12.94
C GLU A 76 -7.01 -9.28 -12.85
N THR A 77 -5.90 -10.01 -12.91
CA THR A 77 -5.89 -11.47 -12.80
C THR A 77 -5.85 -11.98 -11.35
N ARG A 78 -5.74 -11.10 -10.34
CA ARG A 78 -5.48 -11.46 -8.93
C ARG A 78 -6.37 -10.76 -7.92
N ILE A 79 -6.69 -9.51 -8.17
CA ILE A 79 -7.41 -8.63 -7.25
C ILE A 79 -8.41 -7.77 -8.01
N LYS A 80 -9.47 -7.35 -7.33
CA LYS A 80 -10.44 -6.44 -7.94
C LYS A 80 -9.95 -5.00 -7.82
N LEU A 81 -9.78 -4.32 -8.96
CA LEU A 81 -9.51 -2.89 -9.00
C LEU A 81 -10.74 -2.08 -8.60
N ILE A 82 -10.52 -0.90 -8.04
CA ILE A 82 -11.57 0.07 -7.71
C ILE A 82 -11.74 0.98 -8.91
N GLU A 83 -12.97 1.02 -9.43
CA GLU A 83 -13.36 1.90 -10.52
C GLU A 83 -13.94 3.21 -9.98
N ASN A 84 -13.74 4.31 -10.70
CA ASN A 84 -14.42 5.56 -10.46
C ASN A 84 -15.85 5.56 -11.06
N GLU A 85 -16.59 6.67 -10.95
CA GLU A 85 -17.96 6.81 -11.47
C GLU A 85 -18.05 6.65 -13.00
N GLU A 86 -16.95 6.82 -13.72
CA GLU A 86 -16.85 6.68 -15.18
C GLU A 86 -16.38 5.28 -15.62
N ASN A 87 -16.33 4.31 -14.69
CA ASN A 87 -15.79 2.95 -14.87
C ASN A 87 -14.30 2.96 -15.28
N ASN A 88 -13.55 3.96 -14.87
CA ASN A 88 -12.11 4.04 -15.09
C ASN A 88 -11.36 3.63 -13.80
N VAL A 89 -10.38 2.75 -13.95
CA VAL A 89 -9.52 2.29 -12.83
C VAL A 89 -8.35 3.23 -12.58
N ILE A 90 -8.01 4.12 -13.52
CA ILE A 90 -6.86 5.02 -13.42
C ILE A 90 -7.28 6.34 -12.79
N ALA A 91 -6.65 6.70 -11.68
CA ALA A 91 -6.69 8.03 -11.11
C ALA A 91 -5.54 8.88 -11.66
N ASN A 92 -5.85 10.10 -12.12
CA ASN A 92 -4.87 11.05 -12.63
C ASN A 92 -4.61 12.17 -11.61
N PHE A 93 -3.35 12.39 -11.27
CA PHE A 93 -2.88 13.45 -10.37
C PHE A 93 -2.01 14.45 -11.11
N GLU A 94 -2.63 15.35 -11.85
CA GLU A 94 -1.93 16.36 -12.68
C GLU A 94 -0.90 17.16 -11.88
N SER A 95 -1.26 17.61 -10.67
CA SER A 95 -0.38 18.41 -9.82
C SER A 95 0.88 17.67 -9.34
N TRP A 96 0.90 16.37 -9.44
CA TRP A 96 2.01 15.50 -9.02
C TRP A 96 2.65 14.76 -10.17
N ASN A 97 2.17 15.00 -11.40
CA ASN A 97 2.56 14.27 -12.60
C ASN A 97 2.59 12.76 -12.33
N ALA A 98 1.46 12.22 -11.85
CA ALA A 98 1.36 10.83 -11.42
C ALA A 98 0.03 10.20 -11.83
N ASN A 99 0.05 8.90 -12.04
CA ASN A 99 -1.15 8.08 -12.21
C ASN A 99 -1.14 6.93 -11.21
N ALA A 100 -2.32 6.55 -10.75
CA ALA A 100 -2.46 5.46 -9.80
C ALA A 100 -3.65 4.55 -10.10
N ILE A 101 -3.62 3.34 -9.53
CA ILE A 101 -4.74 2.40 -9.44
C ILE A 101 -4.94 1.99 -8.00
N TYR A 102 -6.20 1.69 -7.65
CA TYR A 102 -6.62 1.35 -6.29
C TYR A 102 -7.25 -0.03 -6.22
N PHE A 103 -7.06 -0.70 -5.10
CA PHE A 103 -7.67 -2.00 -4.80
C PHE A 103 -7.76 -2.23 -3.30
N TYR A 104 -8.52 -3.26 -2.89
CA TYR A 104 -8.64 -3.65 -1.48
C TYR A 104 -7.76 -4.85 -1.15
N ASP A 105 -7.18 -4.86 0.06
CA ASP A 105 -6.63 -6.08 0.65
C ASP A 105 -7.72 -6.91 1.38
N ASN A 106 -7.31 -8.03 1.98
CA ASN A 106 -8.17 -8.91 2.77
C ASN A 106 -8.83 -8.22 3.99
N ASN A 107 -8.23 -7.16 4.50
CA ASN A 107 -8.74 -6.37 5.63
C ASN A 107 -9.61 -5.20 5.17
N ASN A 108 -9.88 -5.05 3.87
CA ASN A 108 -10.46 -3.87 3.24
C ASN A 108 -9.66 -2.58 3.55
N ASN A 109 -8.35 -2.67 3.61
CA ASN A 109 -7.49 -1.50 3.47
C ASN A 109 -7.48 -1.08 2.00
N ILE A 110 -7.38 0.21 1.73
CA ILE A 110 -7.18 0.71 0.37
C ILE A 110 -5.69 0.69 0.08
N LEU A 111 -5.30 -0.07 -0.93
CA LEU A 111 -3.96 -0.12 -1.46
C LEU A 111 -3.91 0.64 -2.77
N GLU A 112 -2.75 1.22 -3.05
CA GLU A 112 -2.52 2.03 -4.24
C GLU A 112 -1.20 1.61 -4.90
N PHE A 113 -1.20 1.40 -6.21
CA PHE A 113 0.02 1.49 -7.02
C PHE A 113 0.07 2.86 -7.65
N ILE A 114 1.14 3.61 -7.40
CA ILE A 114 1.34 4.95 -7.95
C ILE A 114 2.62 5.02 -8.79
N ALA A 115 2.47 5.44 -10.04
CA ALA A 115 3.56 5.75 -10.97
C ALA A 115 3.74 7.26 -11.03
N ARG A 116 4.92 7.75 -10.62
CA ARG A 116 5.28 9.18 -10.60
C ARG A 116 6.20 9.48 -11.78
N HIS A 117 5.71 10.25 -12.75
CA HIS A 117 6.41 10.45 -14.03
C HIS A 117 7.65 11.36 -13.92
N ASP A 118 7.77 12.12 -12.82
CA ASP A 118 8.96 12.94 -12.54
C ASP A 118 10.14 12.13 -11.96
N LEU A 119 9.95 10.83 -11.72
CA LEU A 119 11.01 9.95 -11.24
C LEU A 119 11.72 9.26 -12.42
N GLU A 120 13.04 9.29 -12.42
CA GLU A 120 13.88 8.57 -13.39
C GLU A 120 14.07 7.12 -12.94
N ASN A 121 12.98 6.34 -12.96
CA ASN A 121 12.94 4.98 -12.42
C ASN A 121 12.32 3.96 -13.39
N ALA A 122 12.29 4.29 -14.69
CA ALA A 122 11.81 3.38 -15.72
C ALA A 122 12.61 2.06 -15.75
N THR A 123 11.92 0.97 -16.05
CA THR A 123 12.55 -0.36 -16.14
C THR A 123 11.91 -1.20 -17.24
N ASP A 124 12.73 -2.06 -17.88
CA ASP A 124 12.28 -3.03 -18.87
C ASP A 124 11.83 -4.36 -18.24
N ARG A 125 12.00 -4.53 -16.91
CA ARG A 125 11.54 -5.73 -16.21
C ARG A 125 10.02 -5.88 -16.33
N PRO A 126 9.50 -7.11 -16.48
CA PRO A 126 8.06 -7.36 -16.37
C PRO A 126 7.57 -6.95 -14.99
N PHE A 127 6.28 -6.55 -14.91
CA PHE A 127 5.70 -6.16 -13.63
C PHE A 127 5.36 -7.39 -12.78
N ASP A 128 5.91 -7.37 -11.60
CA ASP A 128 5.47 -8.11 -10.41
C ASP A 128 5.80 -7.27 -9.17
N THR A 129 5.39 -7.71 -8.00
CA THR A 129 5.59 -6.93 -6.77
C THR A 129 7.06 -6.82 -6.33
N SER A 130 7.99 -7.55 -6.96
CA SER A 130 9.42 -7.41 -6.71
C SER A 130 10.01 -6.11 -7.27
N ILE A 131 9.30 -5.43 -8.20
CA ILE A 131 9.71 -4.13 -8.73
C ILE A 131 9.05 -2.94 -8.00
N ILE A 132 8.24 -3.18 -6.99
CA ILE A 132 7.81 -2.13 -6.07
C ILE A 132 9.05 -1.48 -5.46
N GLU A 133 9.08 -0.15 -5.47
CA GLU A 133 10.24 0.59 -4.98
C GLU A 133 10.20 0.88 -3.49
N SER A 134 9.04 1.28 -3.00
CA SER A 134 8.82 1.63 -1.59
C SER A 134 7.35 1.90 -1.31
N ILE A 135 7.01 1.95 -0.02
CA ILE A 135 5.77 2.58 0.44
C ILE A 135 6.00 4.09 0.48
N SER A 136 5.11 4.86 -0.15
CA SER A 136 5.24 6.32 -0.29
C SER A 136 4.32 7.10 0.63
N GLU A 137 3.15 6.55 0.94
CA GLU A 137 2.11 7.22 1.72
C GLU A 137 1.42 6.23 2.65
N ILE A 138 0.93 6.74 3.79
CA ILE A 138 0.04 6.00 4.68
C ILE A 138 -0.92 6.95 5.37
N ARG A 139 -2.19 6.57 5.43
CA ARG A 139 -3.25 7.20 6.22
C ARG A 139 -4.00 6.13 7.02
N SER A 140 -4.51 6.52 8.19
CA SER A 140 -5.40 5.68 8.99
C SER A 140 -6.73 6.40 9.19
N SER A 141 -7.84 5.70 8.97
CA SER A 141 -9.19 6.20 9.28
C SER A 141 -9.49 6.21 10.79
N TYR A 142 -8.62 5.61 11.61
CA TYR A 142 -8.83 5.55 13.04
C TYR A 142 -8.51 6.88 13.71
N ARG A 143 -9.55 7.63 14.12
CA ARG A 143 -9.41 8.74 15.07
C ARG A 143 -9.27 8.17 16.49
N LYS A 144 -8.06 8.24 17.03
CA LYS A 144 -7.82 7.92 18.43
C LYS A 144 -8.55 8.94 19.32
N THR A 145 -9.62 8.54 20.01
CA THR A 145 -10.06 9.24 21.21
C THR A 145 -9.06 8.93 22.32
N SER A 146 -8.27 9.92 22.65
CA SER A 146 -7.35 10.15 23.78
C SER A 146 -6.68 8.97 24.52
N ARG A 147 -5.39 9.20 24.71
CA ARG A 147 -4.40 8.66 25.66
C ARG A 147 -3.59 7.46 25.21
N ASN A 148 -2.32 7.75 25.04
CA ASN A 148 -1.15 6.91 24.73
C ASN A 148 -0.89 6.65 23.24
N CYS A 149 -0.35 7.67 22.57
CA CYS A 149 0.38 7.51 21.33
C CYS A 149 1.82 7.95 21.51
N ARG A 150 2.78 7.04 21.39
CA ARG A 150 4.19 7.39 21.22
C ARG A 150 4.32 8.18 19.91
N LYS A 151 5.03 9.29 20.00
CA LYS A 151 5.15 10.35 19.02
C LYS A 151 5.54 9.84 17.63
N PHE A 152 4.61 9.90 16.68
CA PHE A 152 4.99 10.06 15.28
C PHE A 152 5.35 11.52 15.04
N ASN A 153 6.56 11.74 14.55
CA ASN A 153 7.11 13.07 14.30
C ASN A 153 6.28 13.76 13.20
N ARG A 154 5.50 14.78 13.59
CA ARG A 154 4.74 15.64 12.70
C ARG A 154 5.69 16.62 12.04
N ASN A 155 5.99 16.42 10.77
CA ASN A 155 6.27 17.54 9.88
C ASN A 155 5.84 17.19 8.44
N LYS A 156 4.81 17.87 8.04
CA LYS A 156 4.30 18.34 6.74
C LYS A 156 2.95 17.78 6.29
N ARG A 157 2.02 18.74 6.33
CA ARG A 157 0.81 19.00 5.53
C ARG A 157 0.06 17.82 4.91
N SER A 158 -1.07 17.55 5.52
CA SER A 158 -2.20 16.80 4.98
C SER A 158 -2.81 17.54 3.79
N ILE A 159 -2.97 16.86 2.68
CA ILE A 159 -3.96 17.23 1.67
C ILE A 159 -5.06 16.18 1.78
N LEU A 160 -6.23 16.67 2.17
CA LEU A 160 -7.49 15.94 2.15
C LEU A 160 -7.92 15.78 0.69
N LEU A 161 -8.17 14.56 0.26
CA LEU A 161 -9.08 14.26 -0.82
C LEU A 161 -9.93 13.07 -0.38
N PHE A 162 -11.25 13.35 -0.38
CA PHE A 162 -12.45 12.55 -0.08
C PHE A 162 -12.84 12.45 1.39
#